data_e144f04753e92872da571ba5e4c5840b
#
_entry.id   e144f04753e92872da571ba5e4c5840b
#
_cell.length_a   1.000
_cell.length_b   1.000
_cell.length_c   1.000
_cell.angle_alpha   90.00
_cell.angle_beta   90.00
_cell.angle_gamma   90.00
#
_symmetry.space_group_name_H-M   'P 1'
#
loop_
_entity.id
_entity.type
_entity.pdbx_description
1 polymer ?
#
loop_
_entity_poly.entity_id
_entity_poly.type
_entity_poly.pdbx_seq_one_letter_code
_entity_poly.pdbx_strand_id
1 'polypeptide(L)'
;MKNEPKRRSSHKKWKAKLDASTLVNQGWTREDIIEKLCEDYEYAEATAQNIYYEALRNANKAISDYINEAAKINVQRLISIIDAAFAEKRYGDALRAIDTLNKMGGLYAPEEHTINTNAEPIKISFE
;
A
#
# COMPACT_ATOMS: atom_id res chain seq x y z
N MET A 1 42.40 -5.38 -0.65
CA MET A 1 42.37 -6.56 0.18
C MET A 1 41.44 -6.40 1.35
N LYS A 2 41.65 -5.39 2.15
CA LYS A 2 40.85 -5.18 3.33
C LYS A 2 39.39 -4.92 2.99
N ASN A 3 39.13 -4.39 1.82
CA ASN A 3 37.75 -4.10 1.42
C ASN A 3 36.99 -5.33 0.95
N GLU A 4 37.74 -6.39 0.67
CA GLU A 4 37.10 -7.58 0.11
C GLU A 4 36.07 -8.21 1.02
N PRO A 5 36.35 -8.44 2.31
CA PRO A 5 35.32 -8.99 3.19
C PRO A 5 34.09 -8.10 3.27
N LYS A 6 34.29 -6.80 3.27
CA LYS A 6 33.21 -5.84 3.29
C LYS A 6 32.37 -5.94 2.03
N ARG A 7 33.04 -6.04 0.89
CA ARG A 7 32.34 -6.17 -0.39
C ARG A 7 31.51 -7.42 -0.43
N ARG A 8 32.08 -8.54 -0.01
CA ARG A 8 31.36 -9.80 0.02
C ARG A 8 30.17 -9.71 0.95
N SER A 9 30.37 -9.09 2.09
CA SER A 9 29.29 -8.92 3.05
C SER A 9 28.16 -8.08 2.46
N SER A 10 28.51 -6.99 1.78
CA SER A 10 27.51 -6.12 1.16
C SER A 10 26.78 -6.83 0.04
N HIS A 11 27.53 -7.57 -0.79
CA HIS A 11 26.92 -8.31 -1.89
C HIS A 11 26.00 -9.40 -1.37
N LYS A 12 26.45 -10.12 -0.34
CA LYS A 12 25.65 -11.16 0.29
C LYS A 12 24.37 -10.57 0.85
N LYS A 13 24.48 -9.43 1.52
CA LYS A 13 23.29 -8.80 2.09
C LYS A 13 22.34 -8.33 1.01
N TRP A 14 22.88 -7.81 -0.08
CA TRP A 14 22.04 -7.37 -1.19
C TRP A 14 21.26 -8.54 -1.77
N LYS A 15 21.93 -9.68 -1.96
CA LYS A 15 21.25 -10.87 -2.47
C LYS A 15 20.19 -11.38 -1.50
N ALA A 16 20.50 -11.34 -0.21
CA ALA A 16 19.53 -11.78 0.81
C ALA A 16 18.29 -10.91 0.78
N LYS A 17 18.48 -9.59 0.63
CA LYS A 17 17.34 -8.68 0.55
C LYS A 17 16.50 -8.95 -0.70
N LEU A 18 17.17 -9.23 -1.81
CA LEU A 18 16.46 -9.53 -3.05
C LEU A 18 15.67 -10.82 -2.91
N ASP A 19 16.28 -11.85 -2.32
CA ASP A 19 15.59 -13.12 -2.08
C ASP A 19 14.40 -12.93 -1.16
N ALA A 20 14.58 -12.16 -0.10
CA ALA A 20 13.49 -11.90 0.84
C ALA A 20 12.33 -11.21 0.15
N SER A 21 12.62 -10.23 -0.70
CA SER A 21 11.57 -9.53 -1.46
C SER A 21 10.83 -10.50 -2.36
N THR A 22 11.55 -11.39 -3.03
CA THR A 22 10.94 -12.38 -3.90
C THR A 22 10.00 -13.29 -3.11
N LEU A 23 10.46 -13.76 -1.95
CA LEU A 23 9.66 -14.67 -1.13
C LEU A 23 8.43 -13.99 -0.56
N VAL A 24 8.58 -12.73 -0.14
CA VAL A 24 7.42 -11.96 0.34
C VAL A 24 6.39 -11.85 -0.78
N ASN A 25 6.84 -11.53 -1.99
CA ASN A 25 5.93 -11.38 -3.12
C ASN A 25 5.29 -12.71 -3.52
N GLN A 26 5.95 -13.82 -3.22
CA GLN A 26 5.40 -15.15 -3.50
C GLN A 26 4.46 -15.63 -2.41
N GLY A 27 4.32 -14.89 -1.33
CA GLY A 27 3.38 -15.24 -0.27
C GLY A 27 3.90 -16.19 0.77
N TRP A 28 5.21 -16.35 0.88
CA TRP A 28 5.80 -17.20 1.92
C TRP A 28 5.49 -16.63 3.30
N THR A 29 5.37 -17.50 4.29
CA THR A 29 5.14 -17.06 5.66
C THR A 29 6.41 -16.43 6.23
N ARG A 30 6.21 -15.60 7.28
CA ARG A 30 7.32 -14.97 7.97
C ARG A 30 8.35 -15.99 8.45
N GLU A 31 7.88 -17.04 9.07
CA GLU A 31 8.76 -18.07 9.63
C GLU A 31 9.57 -18.76 8.56
N ASP A 32 8.93 -19.09 7.45
CA ASP A 32 9.62 -19.78 6.35
C ASP A 32 10.68 -18.90 5.71
N ILE A 33 10.39 -17.62 5.56
CA ILE A 33 11.35 -16.68 4.97
C ILE A 33 12.56 -16.54 5.87
N ILE A 34 12.32 -16.34 7.17
CA ILE A 34 13.42 -16.17 8.13
C ILE A 34 14.28 -17.42 8.18
N GLU A 35 13.64 -18.59 8.21
CA GLU A 35 14.38 -19.84 8.23
C GLU A 35 15.24 -19.99 6.99
N LYS A 36 14.69 -19.69 5.84
CA LYS A 36 15.43 -19.81 4.59
C LYS A 36 16.61 -18.85 4.55
N LEU A 37 16.44 -17.62 5.03
CA LEU A 37 17.54 -16.66 5.08
C LEU A 37 18.64 -17.15 6.01
N CYS A 38 18.26 -17.72 7.14
CA CYS A 38 19.27 -18.27 8.06
C CYS A 38 20.04 -19.42 7.42
N GLU A 39 19.35 -20.29 6.69
CA GLU A 39 19.99 -21.44 6.06
C GLU A 39 20.87 -21.04 4.89
N ASP A 40 20.35 -20.20 4.01
CA ASP A 40 21.05 -19.87 2.76
C ASP A 40 22.21 -18.94 2.98
N TYR A 41 22.09 -18.03 3.94
CA TYR A 41 23.10 -16.98 4.13
C TYR A 41 23.80 -17.09 5.47
N GLU A 42 23.45 -18.08 6.26
CA GLU A 42 24.09 -18.31 7.56
C GLU A 42 23.97 -17.09 8.47
N TYR A 43 22.85 -16.42 8.38
CA TYR A 43 22.57 -15.26 9.24
C TYR A 43 21.99 -15.72 10.58
N ALA A 44 22.28 -14.93 11.61
CA ALA A 44 21.56 -15.07 12.87
C ALA A 44 20.10 -14.69 12.66
N GLU A 45 19.25 -15.21 13.53
CA GLU A 45 17.81 -14.96 13.39
C GLU A 45 17.48 -13.48 13.41
N ALA A 46 18.15 -12.70 14.26
CA ALA A 46 17.89 -11.27 14.35
C ALA A 46 18.17 -10.57 13.03
N THR A 47 19.27 -10.93 12.38
CA THR A 47 19.61 -10.35 11.08
C THR A 47 18.58 -10.74 10.03
N ALA A 48 18.20 -12.00 10.01
CA ALA A 48 17.20 -12.47 9.05
C ALA A 48 15.86 -11.77 9.26
N GLN A 49 15.48 -11.56 10.53
CA GLN A 49 14.25 -10.83 10.82
C GLN A 49 14.28 -9.40 10.30
N ASN A 50 15.41 -8.72 10.47
CA ASN A 50 15.54 -7.35 10.00
C ASN A 50 15.41 -7.29 8.48
N ILE A 51 16.02 -8.24 7.78
CA ILE A 51 15.93 -8.30 6.32
C ILE A 51 14.49 -8.56 5.90
N TYR A 52 13.82 -9.48 6.58
CA TYR A 52 12.43 -9.78 6.29
C TYR A 52 11.54 -8.55 6.47
N TYR A 53 11.69 -7.83 7.59
CA TYR A 53 10.84 -6.68 7.84
C TYR A 53 11.10 -5.56 6.85
N GLU A 54 12.34 -5.39 6.42
CA GLU A 54 12.62 -4.41 5.39
C GLU A 54 11.94 -4.79 4.08
N ALA A 55 12.01 -6.06 3.70
CA ALA A 55 11.36 -6.53 2.48
C ALA A 55 9.85 -6.35 2.56
N LEU A 56 9.28 -6.62 3.73
CA LEU A 56 7.84 -6.45 3.93
C LEU A 56 7.43 -4.99 3.80
N ARG A 57 8.20 -4.08 4.40
CA ARG A 57 7.91 -2.65 4.30
C ARG A 57 7.95 -2.20 2.85
N ASN A 58 8.96 -2.66 2.10
CA ASN A 58 9.10 -2.27 0.70
C ASN A 58 7.95 -2.82 -0.14
N ALA A 59 7.51 -4.04 0.12
CA ALA A 59 6.38 -4.63 -0.58
C ALA A 59 5.10 -3.86 -0.29
N ASN A 60 4.88 -3.51 0.97
CA ASN A 60 3.70 -2.75 1.35
C ASN A 60 3.70 -1.37 0.72
N LYS A 61 4.87 -0.73 0.64
CA LYS A 61 4.97 0.57 -0.01
C LYS A 61 4.65 0.47 -1.49
N ALA A 62 5.16 -0.56 -2.16
CA ALA A 62 4.91 -0.75 -3.58
C ALA A 62 3.42 -0.96 -3.84
N ILE A 63 2.75 -1.73 -2.99
CA ILE A 63 1.31 -1.95 -3.10
C ILE A 63 0.57 -0.63 -2.89
N SER A 64 0.96 0.13 -1.89
CA SER A 64 0.34 1.42 -1.60
C SER A 64 0.52 2.38 -2.77
N ASP A 65 1.71 2.43 -3.35
CA ASP A 65 1.97 3.28 -4.50
C ASP A 65 1.12 2.87 -5.70
N TYR A 66 0.98 1.56 -5.91
CA TYR A 66 0.14 1.05 -6.98
C TYR A 66 -1.32 1.45 -6.79
N ILE A 67 -1.82 1.29 -5.57
CA ILE A 67 -3.20 1.65 -5.25
C ILE A 67 -3.43 3.14 -5.47
N ASN A 68 -2.47 3.97 -5.04
CA ASN A 68 -2.59 5.41 -5.21
C ASN A 68 -2.62 5.79 -6.69
N GLU A 69 -1.80 5.14 -7.50
CA GLU A 69 -1.78 5.43 -8.92
C GLU A 69 -3.09 5.00 -9.59
N ALA A 70 -3.59 3.83 -9.22
CA ALA A 70 -4.87 3.35 -9.76
C ALA A 70 -6.01 4.27 -9.34
N ALA A 71 -5.96 4.78 -8.11
CA ALA A 71 -6.98 5.70 -7.63
C ALA A 71 -6.98 7.00 -8.44
N LYS A 72 -5.78 7.50 -8.79
CA LYS A 72 -5.69 8.71 -9.62
C LYS A 72 -6.33 8.50 -10.98
N ILE A 73 -6.08 7.35 -11.59
CA ILE A 73 -6.66 7.04 -12.89
C ILE A 73 -8.18 6.97 -12.77
N ASN A 74 -8.68 6.34 -11.71
CA ASN A 74 -10.13 6.22 -11.52
C ASN A 74 -10.76 7.59 -11.28
N VAL A 75 -10.07 8.47 -10.55
CA VAL A 75 -10.56 9.83 -10.36
C VAL A 75 -10.69 10.54 -11.71
N GLN A 76 -9.68 10.41 -12.57
CA GLN A 76 -9.72 11.02 -13.89
C GLN A 76 -10.88 10.49 -14.73
N ARG A 77 -11.14 9.18 -14.63
CA ARG A 77 -12.26 8.57 -15.34
C ARG A 77 -13.59 9.11 -14.84
N LEU A 78 -13.72 9.25 -13.52
CA LEU A 78 -14.94 9.80 -12.94
C LEU A 78 -15.17 11.25 -13.37
N ILE A 79 -14.10 12.05 -13.41
CA ILE A 79 -14.21 13.43 -13.85
C ILE A 79 -14.71 13.47 -15.30
N SER A 80 -14.20 12.60 -16.16
CA SER A 80 -14.66 12.51 -17.54
C SER A 80 -16.14 12.16 -17.63
N ILE A 81 -16.59 11.22 -16.78
CA ILE A 81 -18.01 10.84 -16.74
C ILE A 81 -18.86 12.01 -16.29
N ILE A 82 -18.40 12.73 -15.27
CA ILE A 82 -19.12 13.91 -14.77
C ILE A 82 -19.28 14.95 -15.87
N ASP A 83 -18.19 15.24 -16.56
CA ASP A 83 -18.20 16.24 -17.64
C ASP A 83 -19.15 15.82 -18.76
N ALA A 84 -19.09 14.55 -19.16
CA ALA A 84 -19.97 14.05 -20.21
C ALA A 84 -21.42 14.09 -19.79
N ALA A 85 -21.70 13.72 -18.54
CA ALA A 85 -23.07 13.75 -18.03
C ALA A 85 -23.64 15.15 -17.99
N PHE A 86 -22.83 16.14 -17.58
CA PHE A 86 -23.27 17.53 -17.58
C PHE A 86 -23.51 18.02 -19.01
N ALA A 87 -22.63 17.66 -19.94
CA ALA A 87 -22.80 18.08 -21.33
C ALA A 87 -24.10 17.54 -21.91
N GLU A 88 -24.52 16.36 -21.49
CA GLU A 88 -25.75 15.76 -21.96
C GLU A 88 -26.94 16.01 -21.04
N LYS A 89 -26.74 16.85 -20.04
CA LYS A 89 -27.77 17.20 -19.06
C LYS A 89 -28.31 16.00 -18.28
N ARG A 90 -27.49 14.98 -18.12
CA ARG A 90 -27.83 13.82 -17.30
C ARG A 90 -27.38 14.08 -15.86
N TYR A 91 -28.09 14.96 -15.18
CA TYR A 91 -27.65 15.45 -13.88
C TYR A 91 -27.69 14.40 -12.80
N GLY A 92 -28.62 13.44 -12.87
CA GLY A 92 -28.64 12.35 -11.90
C GLY A 92 -27.40 11.50 -11.98
N ASP A 93 -26.93 11.24 -13.21
CA ASP A 93 -25.69 10.46 -13.39
C ASP A 93 -24.49 11.24 -12.91
N ALA A 94 -24.48 12.56 -13.17
CA ALA A 94 -23.39 13.41 -12.70
C ALA A 94 -23.31 13.41 -11.18
N LEU A 95 -24.45 13.51 -10.52
CA LEU A 95 -24.48 13.51 -9.06
C LEU A 95 -23.98 12.20 -8.48
N ARG A 96 -24.36 11.07 -9.09
CA ARG A 96 -23.88 9.77 -8.62
C ARG A 96 -22.36 9.65 -8.78
N ALA A 97 -21.82 10.15 -9.89
CA ALA A 97 -20.39 10.10 -10.12
C ALA A 97 -19.65 11.02 -9.14
N ILE A 98 -20.21 12.20 -8.86
CA ILE A 98 -19.63 13.12 -7.89
C ILE A 98 -19.62 12.48 -6.50
N ASP A 99 -20.72 11.82 -6.13
CA ASP A 99 -20.80 11.13 -4.85
C ASP A 99 -19.72 10.06 -4.73
N THR A 100 -19.55 9.27 -5.80
CA THR A 100 -18.51 8.25 -5.82
C THR A 100 -17.13 8.86 -5.68
N LEU A 101 -16.87 9.96 -6.40
CA LEU A 101 -15.59 10.65 -6.33
C LEU A 101 -15.29 11.13 -4.92
N ASN A 102 -16.31 11.70 -4.26
CA ASN A 102 -16.12 12.21 -2.90
C ASN A 102 -15.82 11.08 -1.93
N LYS A 103 -16.47 9.93 -2.11
CA LYS A 103 -16.19 8.77 -1.26
C LYS A 103 -14.77 8.24 -1.48
N MET A 104 -14.33 8.18 -2.72
CA MET A 104 -12.99 7.71 -3.04
C MET A 104 -11.93 8.64 -2.48
N GLY A 105 -12.19 9.93 -2.48
CA GLY A 105 -11.25 10.91 -1.98
C GLY A 105 -11.24 11.08 -0.48
N GLY A 106 -12.14 10.36 0.23
CA GLY A 106 -12.24 10.51 1.67
C GLY A 106 -12.80 11.86 2.08
N LEU A 107 -13.62 12.46 1.22
CA LEU A 107 -14.15 13.80 1.49
C LEU A 107 -15.35 13.78 2.41
N TYR A 108 -15.93 12.61 2.63
CA TYR A 108 -16.98 12.45 3.63
C TYR A 108 -16.36 12.17 4.98
N ALA A 109 -17.08 12.52 6.04
CA ALA A 109 -16.61 12.27 7.38
C ALA A 109 -16.29 10.78 7.55
N PRO A 110 -15.25 10.46 8.33
CA PRO A 110 -14.91 9.06 8.55
C PRO A 110 -16.10 8.31 9.13
N GLU A 111 -16.27 7.19 8.61
CA GLU A 111 -17.32 6.33 9.11
C GLU A 111 -16.75 5.42 10.13
N GLU A 112 -15.97 5.60 10.36
CA GLU A 112 -15.23 5.06 11.03
C GLU A 112 -14.84 5.17 12.08
N HIS A 113 -15.16 5.29 11.75
CA HIS A 113 -14.59 5.54 12.29
C HIS A 113 -14.73 6.07 13.17
N THR A 114 -15.27 6.11 12.98
CA THR A 114 -15.38 6.76 13.56
C THR A 114 -15.90 7.09 14.14
N ILE A 115 -16.23 7.12 14.28
CA ILE A 115 -16.50 7.67 14.68
C ILE A 115 -16.97 7.89 15.38
N ASN A 116 -17.23 7.86 15.64
CA ASN A 116 -17.42 8.37 16.26
C ASN A 116 -17.90 8.60 16.84
N THR A 117 -18.10 8.70 17.04
CA THR A 117 -18.34 9.15 17.44
C THR A 117 -18.85 9.57 17.96
N ASN A 118 -19.12 9.71 18.25
CA ASN A 118 -19.40 10.40 18.58
C ASN A 118 -19.99 10.95 18.54
N ALA A 119 -20.31 11.26 18.32
CA ALA A 119 -20.62 11.90 18.09
C ALA A 119 -21.31 12.32 17.91
N GLU A 120 -21.62 12.45 17.80
CA GLU A 120 -21.90 12.94 17.35
C GLU A 120 -22.32 13.06 16.80
N PRO A 121 -22.85 13.31 16.95
CA PRO A 121 -23.09 13.46 16.23
C PRO A 121 -23.55 13.73 15.71
N ILE A 122 -23.85 13.84 15.23
CA ILE A 122 -23.79 14.10 14.62
C ILE A 122 -24.29 14.41 14.24
N LYS A 123 -24.58 14.54 14.07
CA LYS A 123 -24.56 14.75 13.58
C LYS A 123 -24.70 15.23 12.92
N ILE A 124 -25.27 15.43 12.75
CA ILE A 124 -25.11 15.81 11.98
C ILE A 124 -25.49 16.23 11.39
N SER A 125 -25.88 16.45 11.19
CA SER A 125 -25.79 16.83 10.57
C SER A 125 -26.18 17.17 9.91
N PHE A 126 -26.87 17.33 9.69
CA PHE A 126 -26.75 17.58 9.17
C PHE A 126 -27.27 17.88 9.15
N GLU A 127 -27.63 18.02 9.47
CA GLU A 127 -27.44 18.19 9.46
C GLU A 127 -27.26 18.23 9.34
#